data_982482e9f8d0fdccd79bc488a98bc018
#
_entry.id   982482e9f8d0fdccd79bc488a98bc018
#
_cell.length_a   1.000
_cell.length_b   1.000
_cell.length_c   1.000
_cell.angle_alpha   90.00
_cell.angle_beta   90.00
_cell.angle_gamma   90.00
#
_symmetry.space_group_name_H-M   'P 1'
#
loop_
_entity.id
_entity.type
_entity.pdbx_description
1 polymer ?
#
loop_
_entity_poly.entity_id
_entity_poly.type
_entity_poly.pdbx_seq_one_letter_code
_entity_poly.pdbx_strand_id
1 'polypeptide(L)'
;MEKAGISLFQWRSLVCGMMVVVWPASLVAQTTDRALLHSEGGVWLNGTPAPDTSAIFPDNLIQTQKGHVAKIDAEGSAVTVQPETIVQFEGDELVLDHGGLQVNTARQMKVRVNCIRVIPMSADWTQYDVTDVDGKVKVEAHKNDVRIHYAGTMAQRSKQTASSDVIVREGQEDTRDEHCGAATKPDAGLSADGAILNSPWAWRIGLAAAGVLACIGLCHEDDPISPWKP
;
A
#
# COMPACT_ATOMS: atom_id res chain seq x y z
N MET A 1 -41.71 67.15 -12.20
CA MET A 1 -41.88 65.69 -12.01
C MET A 1 -41.08 65.00 -13.05
N GLU A 2 -39.83 64.69 -12.73
CA GLU A 2 -38.88 64.06 -13.66
C GLU A 2 -38.71 62.57 -13.28
N LYS A 3 -39.21 61.69 -14.16
CA LYS A 3 -39.09 60.24 -13.96
C LYS A 3 -37.72 59.78 -14.44
N ALA A 4 -36.84 59.50 -13.51
CA ALA A 4 -35.59 58.84 -13.79
C ALA A 4 -35.85 57.39 -14.24
N GLY A 5 -35.78 57.16 -15.54
CA GLY A 5 -35.77 55.83 -16.16
C GLY A 5 -34.41 55.16 -15.98
N ILE A 6 -34.30 54.29 -14.99
CA ILE A 6 -33.08 53.45 -14.87
C ILE A 6 -33.14 52.43 -15.98
N SER A 7 -32.18 52.54 -16.92
CA SER A 7 -32.03 51.70 -18.12
C SER A 7 -31.75 50.24 -17.69
N LEU A 8 -32.58 49.31 -18.18
CA LEU A 8 -32.41 47.84 -18.04
C LEU A 8 -31.01 47.34 -18.42
N PHE A 9 -30.26 48.15 -19.13
CA PHE A 9 -28.89 47.82 -19.57
C PHE A 9 -27.86 47.94 -18.44
N GLN A 10 -28.05 48.85 -17.48
CA GLN A 10 -27.17 49.01 -16.32
C GLN A 10 -27.32 47.88 -15.29
N TRP A 11 -28.50 47.28 -15.22
CA TRP A 11 -28.76 46.21 -14.26
C TRP A 11 -28.10 44.87 -14.68
N ARG A 12 -27.95 44.64 -16.01
CA ARG A 12 -27.29 43.45 -16.52
C ARG A 12 -25.78 43.46 -16.24
N SER A 13 -25.12 44.60 -16.28
CA SER A 13 -23.70 44.76 -15.96
C SER A 13 -23.40 44.60 -14.47
N LEU A 14 -24.33 45.01 -13.58
CA LEU A 14 -24.16 44.85 -12.15
C LEU A 14 -24.32 43.38 -11.67
N VAL A 15 -25.21 42.63 -12.31
CA VAL A 15 -25.43 41.21 -11.97
C VAL A 15 -24.28 40.35 -12.48
N CYS A 16 -23.68 40.64 -13.64
CA CYS A 16 -22.50 39.94 -14.14
C CYS A 16 -21.24 40.20 -13.29
N GLY A 17 -21.08 41.43 -12.77
CA GLY A 17 -19.92 41.80 -11.93
C GLY A 17 -19.98 41.15 -10.55
N MET A 18 -21.17 40.85 -10.03
CA MET A 18 -21.36 40.27 -8.70
C MET A 18 -21.20 38.74 -8.70
N MET A 19 -21.32 38.07 -9.85
CA MET A 19 -21.16 36.62 -9.96
C MET A 19 -19.68 36.16 -10.01
N VAL A 20 -18.74 37.04 -10.28
CA VAL A 20 -17.31 36.71 -10.35
C VAL A 20 -16.62 36.74 -8.97
N VAL A 21 -17.24 37.41 -7.97
CA VAL A 21 -16.63 37.61 -6.65
C VAL A 21 -16.95 36.47 -5.65
N VAL A 22 -17.86 35.54 -6.00
CA VAL A 22 -18.35 34.51 -5.07
C VAL A 22 -17.87 33.10 -5.44
N TRP A 23 -16.77 32.96 -6.19
CA TRP A 23 -16.11 31.67 -6.24
C TRP A 23 -15.03 31.63 -5.14
N PRO A 24 -15.34 31.09 -3.94
CA PRO A 24 -14.27 30.72 -3.05
C PRO A 24 -13.51 29.63 -3.81
N ALA A 25 -12.32 29.96 -4.27
CA ALA A 25 -11.34 28.94 -4.60
C ALA A 25 -11.06 28.19 -3.29
N SER A 26 -11.88 27.19 -3.00
CA SER A 26 -11.55 26.16 -2.01
C SER A 26 -10.34 25.43 -2.59
N LEU A 27 -9.17 26.03 -2.44
CA LEU A 27 -7.90 25.32 -2.47
C LEU A 27 -7.97 24.35 -1.29
N VAL A 28 -8.64 23.22 -1.51
CA VAL A 28 -8.48 22.06 -0.67
C VAL A 28 -7.01 21.72 -0.84
N ALA A 29 -6.20 22.11 0.14
CA ALA A 29 -4.86 21.61 0.28
C ALA A 29 -5.02 20.10 0.45
N GLN A 30 -4.85 19.36 -0.63
CA GLN A 30 -4.73 17.92 -0.57
C GLN A 30 -3.43 17.69 0.19
N THR A 31 -3.53 17.29 1.44
CA THR A 31 -2.41 16.70 2.17
C THR A 31 -2.07 15.43 1.42
N THR A 32 -1.13 15.53 0.49
CA THR A 32 -0.60 14.37 -0.19
C THR A 32 0.24 13.64 0.86
N ASP A 33 -0.24 12.50 1.30
CA ASP A 33 0.50 11.60 2.17
C ASP A 33 1.78 11.19 1.43
N ARG A 34 2.87 11.84 1.77
CA ARG A 34 4.18 11.62 1.16
C ARG A 34 5.20 11.35 2.24
N ALA A 35 6.19 10.54 1.91
CA ALA A 35 7.29 10.25 2.79
C ALA A 35 8.62 10.33 2.02
N LEU A 36 9.72 10.31 2.74
CA LEU A 36 11.05 10.20 2.18
C LEU A 36 11.57 8.79 2.44
N LEU A 37 12.04 8.14 1.38
CA LEU A 37 12.75 6.88 1.44
C LEU A 37 14.24 7.18 1.40
N HIS A 38 14.97 6.69 2.38
CA HIS A 38 16.44 6.71 2.43
C HIS A 38 16.97 5.30 2.24
N SER A 39 17.88 5.14 1.29
CA SER A 39 18.52 3.86 0.99
C SER A 39 20.03 4.01 0.89
N GLU A 40 20.77 3.03 1.34
CA GLU A 40 22.22 2.93 1.18
C GLU A 40 22.60 1.90 0.08
N GLY A 41 21.75 1.77 -0.94
CA GLY A 41 21.86 0.77 -1.99
C GLY A 41 21.08 -0.51 -1.67
N GLY A 42 20.90 -1.39 -2.67
CA GLY A 42 20.17 -2.64 -2.52
C GLY A 42 18.68 -2.50 -2.21
N VAL A 43 18.12 -1.33 -2.54
CA VAL A 43 16.69 -1.01 -2.38
C VAL A 43 16.08 -0.73 -3.74
N TRP A 44 14.89 -1.26 -3.95
CA TRP A 44 14.13 -1.08 -5.18
C TRP A 44 12.83 -0.35 -4.87
N LEU A 45 12.52 0.63 -5.68
CA LEU A 45 11.28 1.39 -5.64
C LEU A 45 10.51 1.13 -6.94
N ASN A 46 9.33 0.52 -6.83
CA ASN A 46 8.50 0.13 -7.98
C ASN A 46 9.26 -0.69 -9.05
N GLY A 47 10.14 -1.59 -8.60
CA GLY A 47 10.92 -2.45 -9.48
C GLY A 47 12.15 -1.79 -10.13
N THR A 48 12.52 -0.57 -9.76
CA THR A 48 13.73 0.11 -10.20
C THR A 48 14.65 0.41 -9.00
N PRO A 49 15.99 0.39 -9.16
CA PRO A 49 16.90 0.76 -8.08
C PRO A 49 16.57 2.15 -7.53
N ALA A 50 16.37 2.24 -6.22
CA ALA A 50 16.07 3.50 -5.56
C ALA A 50 17.34 4.37 -5.43
N PRO A 51 17.28 5.67 -5.72
CA PRO A 51 18.31 6.62 -5.32
C PRO A 51 18.47 6.67 -3.78
N ASP A 52 19.59 7.23 -3.30
CA ASP A 52 19.89 7.35 -1.88
C ASP A 52 18.78 8.06 -1.09
N THR A 53 18.09 8.98 -1.75
CA THR A 53 16.90 9.65 -1.20
C THR A 53 15.85 9.81 -2.29
N SER A 54 14.64 9.34 -2.02
CA SER A 54 13.50 9.39 -2.94
C SER A 54 12.25 9.82 -2.21
N ALA A 55 11.43 10.66 -2.85
CA ALA A 55 10.07 10.87 -2.38
C ALA A 55 9.21 9.66 -2.75
N ILE A 56 8.46 9.15 -1.79
CA ILE A 56 7.50 8.08 -1.99
C ILE A 56 6.07 8.59 -1.74
N PHE A 57 5.14 7.99 -2.46
CA PHE A 57 3.72 8.32 -2.45
C PHE A 57 2.91 7.05 -2.17
N PRO A 58 1.63 7.17 -1.82
CA PRO A 58 0.75 6.01 -1.73
C PRO A 58 0.85 5.11 -2.97
N ASP A 59 0.72 3.81 -2.77
CA ASP A 59 0.88 2.73 -3.75
C ASP A 59 2.33 2.44 -4.19
N ASN A 60 3.34 3.12 -3.64
CA ASN A 60 4.72 2.79 -3.96
C ASN A 60 5.16 1.48 -3.27
N LEU A 61 5.76 0.60 -4.06
CA LEU A 61 6.32 -0.67 -3.60
C LEU A 61 7.81 -0.53 -3.33
N ILE A 62 8.22 -0.89 -2.13
CA ILE A 62 9.60 -0.86 -1.67
C ILE A 62 10.07 -2.28 -1.42
N GLN A 63 11.23 -2.62 -1.95
CA GLN A 63 11.85 -3.93 -1.77
C GLN A 63 13.30 -3.75 -1.33
N THR A 64 13.69 -4.44 -0.28
CA THR A 64 15.07 -4.48 0.22
C THR A 64 15.71 -5.81 -0.11
N GLN A 65 16.96 -5.77 -0.54
CA GLN A 65 17.75 -6.96 -0.78
C GLN A 65 18.36 -7.49 0.53
N LYS A 66 18.91 -8.70 0.45
CA LYS A 66 19.63 -9.31 1.56
C LYS A 66 20.79 -8.44 2.05
N GLY A 67 20.81 -8.17 3.36
CA GLY A 67 21.84 -7.37 4.00
C GLY A 67 21.68 -5.85 3.81
N HIS A 68 20.60 -5.39 3.15
CA HIS A 68 20.32 -3.97 2.96
C HIS A 68 19.07 -3.56 3.72
N VAL A 69 19.07 -2.33 4.23
CA VAL A 69 17.96 -1.73 4.94
C VAL A 69 17.53 -0.45 4.24
N ALA A 70 16.29 -0.07 4.43
CA ALA A 70 15.80 1.25 4.02
C ALA A 70 15.13 1.94 5.19
N LYS A 71 15.09 3.27 5.16
CA LYS A 71 14.34 4.07 6.14
C LYS A 71 13.29 4.89 5.42
N ILE A 72 12.10 4.90 5.98
CA ILE A 72 10.98 5.71 5.52
C ILE A 72 10.71 6.75 6.59
N ASP A 73 10.85 8.01 6.25
CA ASP A 73 10.50 9.15 7.09
C ASP A 73 9.18 9.76 6.58
N ALA A 74 8.10 9.47 7.28
CA ALA A 74 6.79 10.08 7.08
C ALA A 74 6.51 11.08 8.21
N GLU A 75 5.53 11.96 8.02
CA GLU A 75 5.21 12.97 9.02
C GLU A 75 4.89 12.35 10.39
N GLY A 76 5.78 12.55 11.37
CA GLY A 76 5.62 12.02 12.73
C GLY A 76 5.77 10.50 12.84
N SER A 77 6.37 9.85 11.84
CA SER A 77 6.66 8.42 11.84
C SER A 77 7.99 8.15 11.15
N ALA A 78 8.78 7.25 11.71
CA ALA A 78 9.99 6.73 11.13
C ALA A 78 9.94 5.21 11.10
N VAL A 79 10.17 4.64 9.93
CA VAL A 79 10.11 3.18 9.72
C VAL A 79 11.42 2.68 9.17
N THR A 80 11.95 1.64 9.79
CA THR A 80 13.09 0.90 9.24
C THR A 80 12.58 -0.36 8.57
N VAL A 81 12.83 -0.46 7.28
CA VAL A 81 12.52 -1.65 6.47
C VAL A 81 13.72 -2.58 6.56
N GLN A 82 13.51 -3.78 7.09
CA GLN A 82 14.57 -4.77 7.31
C GLN A 82 15.03 -5.41 5.97
N PRO A 83 16.14 -6.17 5.96
CA PRO A 83 16.56 -6.91 4.77
C PRO A 83 15.50 -7.90 4.29
N GLU A 84 15.51 -8.20 3.00
CA GLU A 84 14.60 -9.18 2.37
C GLU A 84 13.12 -8.88 2.63
N THR A 85 12.76 -7.59 2.60
CA THR A 85 11.40 -7.13 2.88
C THR A 85 10.74 -6.56 1.64
N ILE A 86 9.46 -6.86 1.48
CA ILE A 86 8.57 -6.28 0.47
C ILE A 86 7.44 -5.56 1.19
N VAL A 87 7.35 -4.26 0.99
CA VAL A 87 6.35 -3.41 1.65
C VAL A 87 5.80 -2.37 0.67
N GLN A 88 4.50 -2.15 0.72
CA GLN A 88 3.82 -1.08 0.00
C GLN A 88 3.47 0.05 0.97
N PHE A 89 3.74 1.28 0.58
CA PHE A 89 3.39 2.48 1.34
C PHE A 89 2.00 2.96 0.95
N GLU A 90 1.08 3.12 1.90
CA GLU A 90 -0.28 3.62 1.68
C GLU A 90 -0.57 4.89 2.51
N GLY A 91 0.45 5.70 2.78
CA GLY A 91 0.31 6.93 3.56
C GLY A 91 0.36 6.68 5.07
N ASP A 92 -0.76 6.45 5.72
CA ASP A 92 -0.85 6.15 7.15
C ASP A 92 -0.75 4.64 7.48
N GLU A 93 -0.68 3.81 6.46
CA GLU A 93 -0.57 2.35 6.57
C GLU A 93 0.57 1.81 5.71
N LEU A 94 1.26 0.80 6.21
CA LEU A 94 2.24 0.00 5.48
C LEU A 94 1.69 -1.40 5.25
N VAL A 95 1.68 -1.86 4.02
CA VAL A 95 1.26 -3.21 3.68
C VAL A 95 2.49 -4.07 3.52
N LEU A 96 2.75 -4.90 4.50
CA LEU A 96 3.86 -5.85 4.50
C LEU A 96 3.43 -7.14 3.81
N ASP A 97 4.15 -7.51 2.75
CA ASP A 97 3.94 -8.77 2.02
C ASP A 97 4.89 -9.86 2.53
N HIS A 98 6.13 -9.48 2.89
CA HIS A 98 7.13 -10.37 3.45
C HIS A 98 8.25 -9.59 4.13
N GLY A 99 8.87 -10.19 5.15
CA GLY A 99 10.05 -9.63 5.82
C GLY A 99 9.73 -8.93 7.13
N GLY A 100 10.35 -7.78 7.41
CA GLY A 100 10.24 -7.12 8.69
C GLY A 100 10.25 -5.60 8.64
N LEU A 101 9.50 -4.99 9.54
CA LEU A 101 9.41 -3.55 9.74
C LEU A 101 9.61 -3.21 11.21
N GLN A 102 10.41 -2.20 11.48
CA GLN A 102 10.48 -1.54 12.78
C GLN A 102 9.84 -0.16 12.65
N VAL A 103 8.76 0.06 13.37
CA VAL A 103 7.94 1.27 13.28
C VAL A 103 8.09 2.09 14.56
N ASN A 104 8.35 3.38 14.38
CA ASN A 104 8.38 4.36 15.46
C ASN A 104 7.48 5.53 15.06
N THR A 105 6.34 5.70 15.72
CA THR A 105 5.29 6.62 15.28
C THR A 105 4.62 7.39 16.42
N ALA A 106 4.36 8.68 16.18
CA ALA A 106 3.45 9.51 16.96
C ALA A 106 2.15 9.84 16.19
N ARG A 107 2.02 9.34 14.95
CA ARG A 107 0.86 9.55 14.07
C ARG A 107 0.06 8.28 13.82
N GLN A 108 0.25 7.28 14.68
CA GLN A 108 -0.49 6.01 14.61
C GLN A 108 -0.34 5.29 13.26
N MET A 109 0.86 5.33 12.66
CA MET A 109 1.15 4.55 11.47
C MET A 109 0.86 3.08 11.74
N LYS A 110 0.09 2.46 10.85
CA LYS A 110 -0.39 1.09 10.97
C LYS A 110 0.44 0.18 10.09
N VAL A 111 0.47 -1.10 10.42
CA VAL A 111 1.02 -2.13 9.55
C VAL A 111 -0.05 -3.17 9.27
N ARG A 112 -0.25 -3.47 8.00
CA ARG A 112 -1.15 -4.52 7.54
C ARG A 112 -0.34 -5.67 6.93
N VAL A 113 -0.58 -6.85 7.43
CA VAL A 113 -0.04 -8.10 6.87
C VAL A 113 -1.23 -8.96 6.51
N ASN A 114 -1.53 -9.05 5.22
CA ASN A 114 -2.69 -9.76 4.71
C ASN A 114 -3.99 -9.31 5.42
N CYS A 115 -4.56 -10.11 6.31
CA CYS A 115 -5.77 -9.78 7.07
C CYS A 115 -5.50 -9.28 8.50
N ILE A 116 -4.26 -9.29 8.92
CA ILE A 116 -3.83 -8.81 10.23
C ILE A 116 -3.49 -7.34 10.10
N ARG A 117 -4.04 -6.51 10.97
CA ARG A 117 -3.70 -5.09 11.06
C ARG A 117 -3.18 -4.79 12.45
N VAL A 118 -1.98 -4.26 12.53
CA VAL A 118 -1.33 -3.80 13.75
C VAL A 118 -1.56 -2.30 13.88
N ILE A 119 -2.16 -1.89 15.00
CA ILE A 119 -2.62 -0.52 15.21
C ILE A 119 -2.05 -0.03 16.56
N PRO A 120 -1.23 1.03 16.59
CA PRO A 120 -0.85 1.69 17.83
C PRO A 120 -2.06 2.16 18.63
N MET A 121 -2.05 1.95 19.94
CA MET A 121 -3.17 2.34 20.82
C MET A 121 -3.03 3.75 21.37
N SER A 122 -1.83 4.29 21.38
CA SER A 122 -1.52 5.63 21.87
C SER A 122 -1.24 6.60 20.73
N ALA A 123 -1.55 7.88 20.95
CA ALA A 123 -1.09 8.99 20.11
C ALA A 123 0.34 9.44 20.50
N ASP A 124 0.90 8.91 21.58
CA ASP A 124 2.29 9.13 21.95
C ASP A 124 3.24 8.28 21.10
N TRP A 125 4.52 8.60 21.15
CA TRP A 125 5.55 7.83 20.45
C TRP A 125 5.48 6.35 20.81
N THR A 126 4.98 5.56 19.89
CA THR A 126 4.86 4.10 19.98
C THR A 126 5.92 3.46 19.11
N GLN A 127 6.63 2.48 19.67
CA GLN A 127 7.64 1.72 18.95
C GLN A 127 7.27 0.25 18.96
N TYR A 128 7.23 -0.36 17.77
CA TYR A 128 6.88 -1.77 17.61
C TYR A 128 7.52 -2.35 16.34
N ASP A 129 7.73 -3.64 16.36
CA ASP A 129 8.24 -4.40 15.24
C ASP A 129 7.17 -5.35 14.72
N VAL A 130 7.11 -5.51 13.40
CA VAL A 130 6.26 -6.49 12.73
C VAL A 130 7.12 -7.29 11.78
N THR A 131 7.10 -8.60 11.92
CA THR A 131 7.85 -9.50 11.04
C THR A 131 6.91 -10.55 10.47
N ASP A 132 6.97 -10.75 9.18
CA ASP A 132 6.26 -11.82 8.48
C ASP A 132 7.26 -12.74 7.79
N VAL A 133 7.36 -13.95 8.31
CA VAL A 133 8.25 -15.00 7.81
C VAL A 133 7.52 -16.34 7.87
N ASP A 134 7.54 -17.06 6.77
CA ASP A 134 6.94 -18.39 6.64
C ASP A 134 5.44 -18.43 7.03
N GLY A 135 4.71 -17.37 6.69
CA GLY A 135 3.28 -17.25 6.96
C GLY A 135 2.95 -17.04 8.44
N LYS A 136 3.93 -16.60 9.23
CA LYS A 136 3.77 -16.23 10.64
C LYS A 136 4.10 -14.78 10.85
N VAL A 137 3.13 -14.06 11.38
CA VAL A 137 3.26 -12.65 11.73
C VAL A 137 3.61 -12.56 13.22
N LYS A 138 4.80 -12.09 13.51
CA LYS A 138 5.26 -11.76 14.86
C LYS A 138 5.15 -10.26 15.05
N VAL A 139 4.52 -9.85 16.15
CA VAL A 139 4.40 -8.45 16.57
C VAL A 139 5.04 -8.30 17.93
N GLU A 140 5.95 -7.34 18.06
CA GLU A 140 6.65 -7.03 19.32
C GLU A 140 6.46 -5.55 19.65
N ALA A 141 5.93 -5.25 20.84
CA ALA A 141 5.71 -3.89 21.33
C ALA A 141 6.87 -3.47 22.22
N HIS A 142 7.72 -2.53 21.77
CA HIS A 142 8.85 -2.04 22.56
C HIS A 142 8.49 -0.86 23.45
N LYS A 143 7.60 0.01 22.98
CA LYS A 143 7.11 1.17 23.71
C LYS A 143 5.66 1.43 23.38
N ASN A 144 4.84 1.53 24.42
CA ASN A 144 3.38 1.60 24.36
C ASN A 144 2.72 0.33 23.77
N ASP A 145 1.45 0.19 24.01
CA ASP A 145 0.68 -0.97 23.60
C ASP A 145 0.26 -0.88 22.12
N VAL A 146 0.21 -2.01 21.44
CA VAL A 146 -0.33 -2.14 20.10
C VAL A 146 -1.49 -3.13 20.07
N ARG A 147 -2.42 -2.92 19.15
CA ARG A 147 -3.56 -3.80 18.94
C ARG A 147 -3.40 -4.57 17.64
N ILE A 148 -3.58 -5.87 17.71
CA ILE A 148 -3.71 -6.74 16.55
C ILE A 148 -5.20 -6.89 16.25
N HIS A 149 -5.63 -6.43 15.09
CA HIS A 149 -7.00 -6.53 14.60
C HIS A 149 -7.07 -7.46 13.40
N TYR A 150 -8.05 -8.38 13.38
CA TYR A 150 -8.29 -9.25 12.24
C TYR A 150 -9.36 -8.65 11.33
N ALA A 151 -8.99 -8.28 10.12
CA ALA A 151 -9.91 -7.84 9.08
C ALA A 151 -10.53 -9.05 8.35
N GLY A 152 -11.32 -9.85 9.03
CA GLY A 152 -12.05 -10.95 8.40
C GLY A 152 -13.14 -10.46 7.46
N THR A 153 -13.28 -11.07 6.28
CA THR A 153 -14.40 -10.82 5.38
C THR A 153 -15.72 -11.16 6.03
N MET A 154 -16.78 -10.38 5.74
CA MET A 154 -18.13 -10.54 6.31
C MET A 154 -18.71 -11.97 6.19
N ALA A 155 -18.26 -12.75 5.21
CA ALA A 155 -18.69 -14.13 4.99
C ALA A 155 -18.18 -15.12 6.06
N GLN A 156 -17.14 -14.80 6.79
CA GLN A 156 -16.57 -15.65 7.85
C GLN A 156 -17.08 -15.28 9.25
N ARG A 157 -17.76 -14.14 9.40
CA ARG A 157 -18.32 -13.68 10.68
C ARG A 157 -19.40 -14.58 11.27
N SER A 158 -20.01 -15.45 10.47
CA SER A 158 -21.12 -16.30 10.93
C SER A 158 -20.70 -17.61 11.61
N LYS A 159 -19.42 -17.97 11.60
CA LYS A 159 -18.92 -19.22 12.20
C LYS A 159 -17.77 -19.09 13.19
N GLN A 160 -17.22 -17.90 13.37
CA GLN A 160 -16.11 -17.71 14.30
C GLN A 160 -16.47 -16.62 15.31
N THR A 161 -16.68 -17.06 16.51
CA THR A 161 -16.85 -16.24 17.71
C THR A 161 -15.76 -15.22 17.78
N ALA A 162 -16.18 -13.93 17.78
CA ALA A 162 -15.39 -12.75 18.06
C ALA A 162 -14.11 -12.58 17.22
N SER A 163 -14.08 -11.52 16.40
CA SER A 163 -12.83 -10.86 16.07
C SER A 163 -12.23 -10.35 17.39
N SER A 164 -11.48 -11.20 18.06
CA SER A 164 -10.83 -10.82 19.32
C SER A 164 -9.63 -9.99 18.95
N ASP A 165 -9.80 -8.68 19.02
CA ASP A 165 -8.65 -7.78 19.06
C ASP A 165 -7.72 -8.27 20.18
N VAL A 166 -6.47 -8.46 19.83
CA VAL A 166 -5.45 -8.86 20.80
C VAL A 166 -4.60 -7.64 21.08
N ILE A 167 -4.37 -7.35 22.35
CA ILE A 167 -3.53 -6.26 22.79
C ILE A 167 -2.17 -6.85 23.16
N VAL A 168 -1.15 -6.43 22.43
CA VAL A 168 0.25 -6.69 22.76
C VAL A 168 0.73 -5.51 23.60
N ARG A 169 1.04 -5.77 24.87
CA ARG A 169 1.48 -4.73 25.79
C ARG A 169 2.96 -4.43 25.61
N GLU A 170 3.36 -3.27 26.04
CA GLU A 170 4.77 -2.88 26.08
C GLU A 170 5.65 -3.98 26.69
N GLY A 171 6.72 -4.35 25.99
CA GLY A 171 7.65 -5.42 26.36
C GLY A 171 7.15 -6.83 26.07
N GLN A 172 6.02 -6.97 25.38
CA GLN A 172 5.47 -8.28 25.00
C GLN A 172 5.56 -8.51 23.49
N GLU A 173 5.52 -9.78 23.12
CA GLU A 173 5.41 -10.25 21.74
C GLU A 173 4.21 -11.18 21.58
N ASP A 174 3.62 -11.21 20.39
CA ASP A 174 2.59 -12.16 20.00
C ASP A 174 2.84 -12.64 18.56
N THR A 175 2.59 -13.92 18.32
CA THR A 175 2.78 -14.53 17.01
C THR A 175 1.47 -15.11 16.51
N ARG A 176 1.11 -14.79 15.28
CA ARG A 176 -0.13 -15.20 14.63
C ARG A 176 0.11 -15.81 13.27
N ASP A 177 -0.75 -16.72 12.85
CA ASP A 177 -0.76 -17.22 11.49
C ASP A 177 -1.35 -16.16 10.56
N GLU A 178 -0.69 -15.92 9.45
CA GLU A 178 -1.10 -14.96 8.41
C GLU A 178 -2.47 -15.32 7.81
N HIS A 179 -2.83 -16.61 7.81
CA HIS A 179 -4.01 -17.12 7.14
C HIS A 179 -5.29 -16.75 7.86
N CYS A 180 -6.06 -15.88 7.25
CA CYS A 180 -7.36 -15.44 7.74
C CYS A 180 -8.44 -16.49 7.55
N GLY A 181 -8.46 -17.47 8.42
CA GLY A 181 -9.61 -18.38 8.56
C GLY A 181 -9.88 -19.33 7.41
N ALA A 182 -8.91 -19.67 6.59
CA ALA A 182 -8.93 -20.93 5.87
C ALA A 182 -8.69 -22.02 6.91
N ALA A 183 -9.76 -22.65 7.42
CA ALA A 183 -9.63 -23.90 8.15
C ALA A 183 -8.81 -24.82 7.26
N THR A 184 -7.58 -25.08 7.65
CA THR A 184 -6.78 -26.17 7.08
C THR A 184 -7.58 -27.43 7.27
N LYS A 185 -8.25 -27.90 6.21
CA LYS A 185 -8.56 -29.31 6.12
C LYS A 185 -7.21 -30.02 6.26
N PRO A 186 -7.11 -31.02 7.16
CA PRO A 186 -5.98 -31.91 7.12
C PRO A 186 -6.12 -32.73 5.85
N ASP A 187 -5.57 -32.23 4.76
CA ASP A 187 -5.47 -33.00 3.53
C ASP A 187 -4.24 -33.87 3.63
N ALA A 188 -4.55 -35.16 3.68
CA ALA A 188 -3.59 -36.21 3.39
C ALA A 188 -3.02 -35.99 2.00
N GLY A 189 -1.72 -35.76 1.96
CA GLY A 189 -0.87 -36.06 0.82
C GLY A 189 -1.05 -35.26 -0.45
N LEU A 190 0.09 -34.80 -0.92
CA LEU A 190 0.42 -34.33 -2.28
C LEU A 190 0.28 -32.82 -2.53
N SER A 191 1.46 -32.30 -2.76
CA SER A 191 1.76 -31.35 -3.82
C SER A 191 2.38 -30.06 -3.36
N ALA A 192 3.66 -29.99 -3.63
CA ALA A 192 4.34 -28.76 -3.95
C ALA A 192 3.53 -27.99 -4.99
N ASP A 193 2.86 -26.93 -4.57
CA ASP A 193 2.34 -25.94 -5.49
C ASP A 193 2.34 -24.55 -4.84
N GLY A 194 3.36 -23.81 -5.23
CA GLY A 194 3.27 -22.47 -5.73
C GLY A 194 2.41 -21.48 -4.96
N ALA A 195 2.81 -21.10 -3.73
CA ALA A 195 2.24 -19.94 -3.03
C ALA A 195 2.45 -18.60 -3.79
N ILE A 196 3.15 -18.62 -4.91
CA ILE A 196 3.47 -17.44 -5.74
C ILE A 196 2.27 -17.00 -6.60
N LEU A 197 1.30 -17.87 -6.87
CA LEU A 197 0.18 -17.58 -7.78
C LEU A 197 -1.04 -16.94 -7.11
N ASN A 198 -1.08 -16.82 -5.80
CA ASN A 198 -2.24 -16.29 -5.08
C ASN A 198 -2.08 -14.82 -4.66
N SER A 199 -0.97 -14.20 -4.98
CA SER A 199 -0.79 -12.77 -4.81
C SER A 199 -1.60 -12.02 -5.88
N PRO A 200 -2.38 -10.99 -5.54
CA PRO A 200 -3.07 -10.16 -6.52
C PRO A 200 -2.10 -9.53 -7.55
N TRP A 201 -0.82 -9.53 -7.24
CA TRP A 201 0.26 -9.09 -8.12
C TRP A 201 0.63 -10.11 -9.20
N ALA A 202 0.55 -11.40 -8.91
CA ALA A 202 0.83 -12.45 -9.91
C ALA A 202 -0.12 -12.33 -11.12
N TRP A 203 -1.35 -11.87 -10.90
CA TRP A 203 -2.33 -11.62 -11.96
C TRP A 203 -1.92 -10.47 -12.89
N ARG A 204 -1.36 -9.39 -12.33
CA ARG A 204 -0.90 -8.24 -13.14
C ARG A 204 0.33 -8.57 -13.97
N ILE A 205 1.25 -9.37 -13.43
CA ILE A 205 2.44 -9.85 -14.18
C ILE A 205 2.04 -10.89 -15.22
N GLY A 206 1.13 -11.81 -14.91
CA GLY A 206 0.65 -12.83 -15.84
C GLY A 206 -0.05 -12.26 -17.07
N LEU A 207 -0.86 -11.20 -16.92
CA LEU A 207 -1.51 -10.51 -18.03
C LEU A 207 -0.52 -9.78 -18.93
N ALA A 208 0.53 -9.17 -18.37
CA ALA A 208 1.57 -8.52 -19.17
C ALA A 208 2.37 -9.53 -20.01
N ALA A 209 2.72 -10.69 -19.43
CA ALA A 209 3.45 -11.75 -20.15
C ALA A 209 2.62 -12.39 -21.27
N ALA A 210 1.32 -12.62 -21.04
CA ALA A 210 0.41 -13.15 -22.05
C ALA A 210 0.23 -12.18 -23.21
N GLY A 211 0.17 -10.87 -22.95
CA GLY A 211 0.09 -9.84 -23.99
C GLY A 211 1.30 -9.79 -24.90
N VAL A 212 2.49 -9.92 -24.35
CA VAL A 212 3.75 -9.92 -25.13
C VAL A 212 3.85 -11.16 -26.03
N LEU A 213 3.47 -12.34 -25.54
CA LEU A 213 3.48 -13.57 -26.34
C LEU A 213 2.47 -13.55 -27.47
N ALA A 214 1.30 -12.94 -27.25
CA ALA A 214 0.29 -12.78 -28.30
C ALA A 214 0.76 -11.81 -29.41
N CYS A 215 1.48 -10.75 -29.07
CA CYS A 215 2.07 -9.83 -30.05
C CYS A 215 3.16 -10.50 -30.90
N ILE A 216 4.00 -11.35 -30.30
CA ILE A 216 5.06 -12.06 -31.03
C ILE A 216 4.47 -13.10 -31.98
N GLY A 217 3.38 -13.78 -31.59
CA GLY A 217 2.71 -14.78 -32.42
C GLY A 217 1.94 -14.20 -33.61
N LEU A 218 1.43 -12.96 -33.49
CA LEU A 218 0.66 -12.32 -34.54
C LEU A 218 1.48 -11.49 -35.53
N CYS A 219 2.75 -11.17 -35.19
CA CYS A 219 3.64 -10.39 -36.05
C CYS A 219 4.63 -11.24 -36.85
N HIS A 220 4.48 -12.58 -36.84
CA HIS A 220 5.27 -13.44 -37.69
C HIS A 220 4.54 -13.54 -39.06
N GLU A 221 4.73 -12.51 -39.87
CA GLU A 221 4.31 -12.55 -41.28
C GLU A 221 5.25 -13.48 -42.04
N ASP A 222 4.64 -14.46 -42.68
CA ASP A 222 5.30 -15.36 -43.61
C ASP A 222 5.95 -14.56 -44.74
N ASP A 223 7.27 -14.72 -44.91
CA ASP A 223 8.00 -14.18 -46.08
C ASP A 223 7.40 -14.71 -47.36
N PRO A 224 7.06 -13.88 -48.33
CA PRO A 224 6.54 -14.33 -49.60
C PRO A 224 7.67 -15.04 -50.38
N ILE A 225 7.45 -16.31 -50.66
CA ILE A 225 8.30 -17.12 -51.51
C ILE A 225 8.34 -16.49 -52.89
N SER A 226 9.46 -15.95 -53.30
CA SER A 226 9.70 -15.41 -54.63
C SER A 226 9.84 -16.56 -55.65
N PRO A 227 9.00 -16.64 -56.69
CA PRO A 227 9.17 -17.60 -57.76
C PRO A 227 10.02 -16.98 -58.87
N TRP A 228 11.35 -17.20 -58.80
CA TRP A 228 12.18 -16.97 -59.99
C TRP A 228 13.07 -18.17 -60.28
N LYS A 229 12.77 -18.86 -61.35
CA LYS A 229 13.65 -19.74 -62.07
C LYS A 229 13.68 -19.32 -63.55
N PRO A 230 14.81 -19.24 -64.15
CA PRO A 230 14.94 -19.63 -65.56
C PRO A 230 15.36 -21.08 -65.69
#